data_03ccd8c8599d74a5517d54c7e22f5dbe
#
_entry.id   03ccd8c8599d74a5517d54c7e22f5dbe
#
_cell.length_a   1.000
_cell.length_b   1.000
_cell.length_c   1.000
_cell.angle_alpha   90.00
_cell.angle_beta   90.00
_cell.angle_gamma   90.00
#
_symmetry.space_group_name_H-M   'P 1'
#
loop_
_entity.id
_entity.type
_entity.pdbx_description
1 polymer ?
#
loop_
_entity_poly.entity_id
_entity_poly.type
_entity_poly.pdbx_seq_one_letter_code
_entity_poly.pdbx_strand_id
1 'polypeptide(L)'
;MTMTVSTSTTPPAGPIAVIVAMESELRHLTDRLEPVGEAVRGPWTVRLMRRGDLDLRVLCCGIGMVNAAAGADHLCDHHAPSAMINFGCTGAHTRDLLPGDVVIGEATVHHGAFHILETGETYFPEADYTVTGETVVSNERPCDPALVARARAAAEGFAPDPWPPALGWPQGVPHRAPRVAAGVVASADIWTQFHERIDMLHARHRSLCEDMEAAAINRICGRWGVPFLTVKDISNNEFHAVSDLQGDIEVLPASEIGRRSADLVLRVLDGLSS
;
A
#
# COMPACT_ATOMS: atom_id res chain seq x y z
N MET A 1 -31.12 12.13 -13.39
CA MET A 1 -30.06 12.91 -14.02
C MET A 1 -28.83 12.02 -14.03
N THR A 2 -28.56 11.36 -15.13
CA THR A 2 -27.51 10.35 -15.26
C THR A 2 -26.19 11.08 -15.48
N MET A 3 -25.30 11.07 -14.48
CA MET A 3 -23.94 11.58 -14.65
C MET A 3 -23.14 10.61 -15.51
N THR A 4 -22.85 11.00 -16.72
CA THR A 4 -21.87 10.34 -17.59
C THR A 4 -20.47 10.69 -17.06
N VAL A 5 -19.81 9.71 -16.47
CA VAL A 5 -18.38 9.82 -16.13
C VAL A 5 -17.59 9.80 -17.44
N SER A 6 -17.08 10.95 -17.84
CA SER A 6 -16.16 11.09 -18.96
C SER A 6 -14.81 10.51 -18.52
N THR A 7 -14.44 9.36 -19.03
CA THR A 7 -13.07 8.84 -18.91
C THR A 7 -12.17 9.62 -19.86
N SER A 8 -11.54 10.67 -19.35
CA SER A 8 -10.47 11.36 -20.07
C SER A 8 -9.29 10.38 -20.22
N THR A 9 -8.92 10.06 -21.45
CA THR A 9 -7.77 9.20 -21.80
C THR A 9 -6.46 10.00 -21.95
N THR A 10 -6.45 11.26 -21.50
CA THR A 10 -5.22 12.07 -21.51
C THR A 10 -4.28 11.56 -20.42
N PRO A 11 -2.99 11.27 -20.74
CA PRO A 11 -1.99 10.95 -19.72
C PRO A 11 -1.96 12.02 -18.64
N PRO A 12 -1.76 11.66 -17.38
CA PRO A 12 -1.68 12.65 -16.31
C PRO A 12 -0.57 13.67 -16.62
N ALA A 13 -0.88 14.95 -16.54
CA ALA A 13 0.07 16.04 -16.77
C ALA A 13 1.00 16.19 -15.56
N GLY A 14 2.00 15.33 -15.45
CA GLY A 14 2.99 15.31 -14.36
C GLY A 14 3.53 13.89 -14.11
N PRO A 15 4.63 13.78 -13.36
CA PRO A 15 5.21 12.48 -13.04
C PRO A 15 4.29 11.65 -12.14
N ILE A 16 4.42 10.33 -12.20
CA ILE A 16 3.83 9.44 -11.21
C ILE A 16 4.81 9.28 -10.04
N ALA A 17 4.36 9.54 -8.83
CA ALA A 17 5.16 9.22 -7.64
C ALA A 17 4.93 7.77 -7.21
N VAL A 18 6.01 7.09 -6.84
CA VAL A 18 5.97 5.77 -6.20
C VAL A 18 6.70 5.85 -4.88
N ILE A 19 6.05 5.42 -3.80
CA ILE A 19 6.57 5.49 -2.45
C ILE A 19 6.49 4.12 -1.77
N VAL A 20 7.60 3.70 -1.16
CA VAL A 20 7.78 2.36 -0.58
C VAL A 20 8.51 2.48 0.74
N ALA A 21 8.25 1.58 1.68
CA ALA A 21 8.87 1.61 3.00
C ALA A 21 10.32 1.13 3.00
N MET A 22 10.64 0.09 2.22
CA MET A 22 11.93 -0.61 2.30
C MET A 22 12.65 -0.72 0.95
N GLU A 23 13.98 -0.63 0.99
CA GLU A 23 14.82 -0.82 -0.20
C GLU A 23 14.72 -2.24 -0.79
N SER A 24 14.47 -3.25 0.04
CA SER A 24 14.25 -4.63 -0.42
C SER A 24 13.02 -4.74 -1.32
N GLU A 25 11.95 -4.05 -1.00
CA GLU A 25 10.73 -3.97 -1.81
C GLU A 25 10.96 -3.13 -3.06
N LEU A 26 11.61 -1.98 -2.88
CA LEU A 26 11.82 -1.00 -3.94
C LEU A 26 12.58 -1.59 -5.13
N ARG A 27 13.59 -2.44 -4.88
CA ARG A 27 14.39 -3.08 -5.93
C ARG A 27 13.54 -3.90 -6.91
N HIS A 28 12.46 -4.53 -6.45
CA HIS A 28 11.57 -5.27 -7.35
C HIS A 28 10.92 -4.40 -8.43
N LEU A 29 10.80 -3.10 -8.18
CA LEU A 29 10.33 -2.14 -9.15
C LEU A 29 11.49 -1.52 -9.93
N THR A 30 12.48 -0.95 -9.24
CA THR A 30 13.53 -0.12 -9.86
C THR A 30 14.43 -0.88 -10.80
N ASP A 31 14.69 -2.16 -10.57
CA ASP A 31 15.50 -3.01 -11.46
C ASP A 31 14.85 -3.22 -12.84
N ARG A 32 13.58 -2.85 -12.99
CA ARG A 32 12.78 -2.95 -14.22
C ARG A 32 12.37 -1.60 -14.81
N LEU A 33 12.95 -0.52 -14.31
CA LEU A 33 12.75 0.84 -14.80
C LEU A 33 14.04 1.42 -15.36
N GLU A 34 13.91 2.37 -16.27
CA GLU A 34 15.06 3.11 -16.79
C GLU A 34 15.48 4.20 -15.80
N PRO A 35 16.73 4.18 -15.30
CA PRO A 35 17.22 5.23 -14.42
C PRO A 35 17.53 6.49 -15.23
N VAL A 36 17.04 7.64 -14.76
CA VAL A 36 17.26 8.96 -15.38
C VAL A 36 18.19 9.81 -14.53
N GLY A 37 18.13 9.66 -13.18
CA GLY A 37 18.95 10.42 -12.24
C GLY A 37 18.39 10.38 -10.82
N GLU A 38 18.85 11.31 -10.01
CA GLU A 38 18.39 11.45 -8.63
C GLU A 38 18.19 12.93 -8.28
N ALA A 39 17.23 13.20 -7.41
CA ALA A 39 17.02 14.50 -6.77
C ALA A 39 17.20 14.35 -5.26
N VAL A 40 18.24 14.98 -4.71
CA VAL A 40 18.54 14.92 -3.28
C VAL A 40 18.09 16.23 -2.61
N ARG A 41 17.28 16.12 -1.57
CA ARG A 41 16.85 17.27 -0.77
C ARG A 41 16.63 16.87 0.69
N GLY A 42 17.40 17.47 1.58
CA GLY A 42 17.41 17.09 2.99
C GLY A 42 17.76 15.60 3.16
N PRO A 43 16.97 14.84 3.90
CA PRO A 43 17.20 13.40 4.10
C PRO A 43 16.73 12.54 2.91
N TRP A 44 16.06 13.14 1.91
CA TRP A 44 15.40 12.40 0.84
C TRP A 44 16.24 12.31 -0.42
N THR A 45 16.37 11.10 -0.94
CA THR A 45 16.86 10.82 -2.29
C THR A 45 15.72 10.26 -3.12
N VAL A 46 15.20 11.08 -4.02
CA VAL A 46 14.15 10.69 -4.97
C VAL A 46 14.82 10.19 -6.24
N ARG A 47 14.62 8.93 -6.60
CA ARG A 47 15.10 8.37 -7.86
C ARG A 47 14.20 8.84 -9.00
N LEU A 48 14.81 9.43 -10.02
CA LEU A 48 14.14 9.83 -11.24
C LEU A 48 14.24 8.65 -12.19
N MET A 49 13.11 8.05 -12.49
CA MET A 49 13.02 6.84 -13.30
C MET A 49 12.07 7.08 -14.47
N ARG A 50 12.12 6.19 -15.47
CA ARG A 50 11.22 6.21 -16.61
C ARG A 50 10.69 4.81 -16.93
N ARG A 51 9.43 4.74 -17.39
CA ARG A 51 8.84 3.55 -17.99
C ARG A 51 8.02 3.96 -19.21
N GLY A 52 8.51 3.59 -20.40
CA GLY A 52 7.94 4.12 -21.64
C GLY A 52 8.02 5.65 -21.68
N ASP A 53 6.89 6.30 -21.81
CA ASP A 53 6.72 7.77 -21.79
C ASP A 53 6.41 8.35 -20.41
N LEU A 54 6.27 7.51 -19.38
CA LEU A 54 6.00 7.95 -18.02
C LEU A 54 7.27 8.35 -17.28
N ASP A 55 7.32 9.55 -16.78
CA ASP A 55 8.30 9.99 -15.80
C ASP A 55 7.87 9.58 -14.39
N LEU A 56 8.78 8.95 -13.65
CA LEU A 56 8.51 8.45 -12.30
C LEU A 56 9.38 9.16 -11.27
N ARG A 57 8.83 9.35 -10.07
CA ARG A 57 9.52 9.85 -8.86
C ARG A 57 9.42 8.79 -7.80
N VAL A 58 10.52 8.10 -7.53
CA VAL A 58 10.53 6.89 -6.73
C VAL A 58 11.27 7.15 -5.42
N LEU A 59 10.61 6.94 -4.28
CA LEU A 59 11.14 7.22 -2.95
C LEU A 59 11.02 6.00 -2.04
N CYS A 60 12.12 5.64 -1.39
CA CYS A 60 12.12 4.82 -0.17
C CYS A 60 11.98 5.75 1.04
N CYS A 61 10.85 5.67 1.75
CA CYS A 61 10.57 6.60 2.85
C CYS A 61 11.01 6.08 4.23
N GLY A 62 11.22 4.78 4.38
CA GLY A 62 11.36 4.13 5.68
C GLY A 62 10.02 3.64 6.21
N ILE A 63 10.08 2.70 7.16
CA ILE A 63 8.89 2.09 7.78
C ILE A 63 8.19 3.09 8.70
N GLY A 64 6.86 3.03 8.73
CA GLY A 64 6.01 3.69 9.69
C GLY A 64 5.31 4.96 9.20
N MET A 65 4.22 5.31 9.89
CA MET A 65 3.30 6.39 9.52
C MET A 65 3.97 7.75 9.40
N VAL A 66 4.93 8.05 10.30
CA VAL A 66 5.64 9.34 10.31
C VAL A 66 6.54 9.48 9.08
N ASN A 67 7.32 8.45 8.77
CA ASN A 67 8.19 8.43 7.60
C ASN A 67 7.38 8.50 6.31
N ALA A 68 6.31 7.72 6.24
CA ALA A 68 5.40 7.67 5.11
C ALA A 68 4.73 9.02 4.83
N ALA A 69 4.22 9.69 5.88
CA ALA A 69 3.63 11.02 5.76
C ALA A 69 4.65 12.07 5.29
N ALA A 70 5.83 12.09 5.90
CA ALA A 70 6.89 13.04 5.54
C ALA A 70 7.40 12.83 4.11
N GLY A 71 7.57 11.56 3.68
CA GLY A 71 7.98 11.23 2.31
C GLY A 71 6.91 11.59 1.28
N ALA A 72 5.64 11.33 1.58
CA ALA A 72 4.52 11.69 0.70
C ALA A 72 4.39 13.21 0.55
N ASP A 73 4.50 13.95 1.65
CA ASP A 73 4.44 15.43 1.63
C ASP A 73 5.59 16.00 0.81
N HIS A 74 6.81 15.48 1.01
CA HIS A 74 7.98 15.86 0.21
C HIS A 74 7.76 15.63 -1.30
N LEU A 75 7.20 14.48 -1.69
CA LEU A 75 6.90 14.19 -3.10
C LEU A 75 5.85 15.16 -3.65
N CYS A 76 4.80 15.44 -2.90
CA CYS A 76 3.75 16.38 -3.32
C CYS A 76 4.29 17.81 -3.50
N ASP A 77 5.04 18.32 -2.49
CA ASP A 77 5.53 19.71 -2.48
C ASP A 77 6.61 19.96 -3.55
N HIS A 78 7.51 19.00 -3.76
CA HIS A 78 8.68 19.23 -4.59
C HIS A 78 8.64 18.60 -5.98
N HIS A 79 7.72 17.68 -6.23
CA HIS A 79 7.64 16.97 -7.50
C HIS A 79 6.28 17.06 -8.18
N ALA A 80 5.25 17.62 -7.51
CA ALA A 80 3.91 17.84 -8.02
C ALA A 80 3.37 16.63 -8.82
N PRO A 81 3.29 15.44 -8.23
CA PRO A 81 2.91 14.24 -8.96
C PRO A 81 1.45 14.30 -9.38
N SER A 82 1.16 13.77 -10.57
CA SER A 82 -0.21 13.59 -11.08
C SER A 82 -0.95 12.44 -10.41
N ALA A 83 -0.23 11.49 -9.82
CA ALA A 83 -0.73 10.40 -8.99
C ALA A 83 0.37 9.87 -8.09
N MET A 84 -0.01 9.23 -6.99
CA MET A 84 0.92 8.55 -6.07
C MET A 84 0.51 7.09 -5.91
N ILE A 85 1.47 6.19 -6.08
CA ILE A 85 1.29 4.75 -5.90
C ILE A 85 2.18 4.30 -4.74
N ASN A 86 1.58 3.62 -3.78
CA ASN A 86 2.29 2.89 -2.72
C ASN A 86 2.21 1.40 -3.00
N PHE A 87 3.29 0.67 -2.75
CA PHE A 87 3.27 -0.79 -2.75
C PHE A 87 4.20 -1.34 -1.68
N GLY A 88 4.10 -2.62 -1.40
CA GLY A 88 4.94 -3.32 -0.43
C GLY A 88 4.24 -4.52 0.18
N CYS A 89 4.88 -5.14 1.16
CA CYS A 89 4.34 -6.28 1.88
C CYS A 89 3.32 -5.86 2.96
N THR A 90 2.56 -6.85 3.45
CA THR A 90 1.48 -6.65 4.42
C THR A 90 1.11 -7.96 5.14
N GLY A 91 0.63 -7.85 6.39
CA GLY A 91 0.03 -8.96 7.13
C GLY A 91 -1.45 -9.17 6.78
N ALA A 92 -1.90 -10.42 6.65
CA ALA A 92 -3.29 -10.72 6.33
C ALA A 92 -4.23 -10.52 7.53
N HIS A 93 -5.44 -9.99 7.28
CA HIS A 93 -6.53 -9.88 8.25
C HIS A 93 -7.62 -10.94 8.07
N THR A 94 -7.46 -11.84 7.12
CA THR A 94 -8.40 -12.94 6.87
C THR A 94 -7.63 -14.25 6.73
N ARG A 95 -8.26 -15.34 7.15
CA ARG A 95 -7.61 -16.69 7.16
C ARG A 95 -7.31 -17.23 5.77
N ASP A 96 -7.99 -16.72 4.76
CA ASP A 96 -7.91 -17.24 3.38
C ASP A 96 -6.94 -16.47 2.48
N LEU A 97 -6.40 -15.35 2.94
CA LEU A 97 -5.29 -14.66 2.29
C LEU A 97 -3.96 -15.26 2.74
N LEU A 98 -3.17 -15.72 1.80
CA LEU A 98 -1.94 -16.49 2.06
C LEU A 98 -0.72 -15.75 1.49
N PRO A 99 0.50 -16.05 1.96
CA PRO A 99 1.70 -15.45 1.41
C PRO A 99 1.75 -15.49 -0.12
N GLY A 100 2.03 -14.35 -0.71
CA GLY A 100 2.04 -14.15 -2.15
C GLY A 100 0.73 -13.66 -2.76
N ASP A 101 -0.41 -13.73 -2.05
CA ASP A 101 -1.64 -13.07 -2.51
C ASP A 101 -1.43 -11.56 -2.61
N VAL A 102 -2.10 -10.91 -3.56
CA VAL A 102 -2.00 -9.47 -3.78
C VAL A 102 -3.32 -8.79 -3.41
N VAL A 103 -3.24 -7.66 -2.73
CA VAL A 103 -4.41 -6.83 -2.36
C VAL A 103 -4.32 -5.48 -3.07
N ILE A 104 -5.32 -5.16 -3.87
CA ILE A 104 -5.54 -3.81 -4.40
C ILE A 104 -6.33 -3.04 -3.33
N GLY A 105 -5.75 -1.98 -2.79
CA GLY A 105 -6.42 -1.14 -1.81
C GLY A 105 -7.52 -0.31 -2.45
N GLU A 106 -8.77 -0.54 -2.05
CA GLU A 106 -9.92 0.30 -2.44
C GLU A 106 -10.08 1.49 -1.51
N ALA A 107 -9.68 1.29 -0.26
CA ALA A 107 -9.62 2.33 0.77
C ALA A 107 -8.52 1.99 1.77
N THR A 108 -8.12 2.98 2.54
CA THR A 108 -7.22 2.82 3.69
C THR A 108 -7.90 3.25 4.97
N VAL A 109 -7.53 2.65 6.10
CA VAL A 109 -8.02 3.03 7.41
C VAL A 109 -6.87 3.12 8.41
N HIS A 110 -6.78 4.24 9.15
CA HIS A 110 -5.86 4.34 10.27
C HIS A 110 -6.50 3.70 11.51
N HIS A 111 -5.90 2.62 12.00
CA HIS A 111 -6.46 1.86 13.12
C HIS A 111 -5.69 2.05 14.45
N GLY A 112 -4.66 2.90 14.47
CA GLY A 112 -3.83 3.15 15.65
C GLY A 112 -4.32 4.26 16.58
N ALA A 113 -5.48 4.86 16.33
CA ALA A 113 -6.02 5.93 17.17
C ALA A 113 -6.99 5.37 18.21
N PHE A 114 -6.59 5.40 19.50
CA PHE A 114 -7.39 4.90 20.61
C PHE A 114 -7.58 5.93 21.69
N HIS A 115 -8.75 5.89 22.31
CA HIS A 115 -9.03 6.50 23.60
C HIS A 115 -8.84 5.41 24.66
N ILE A 116 -7.80 5.53 25.47
CA ILE A 116 -7.48 4.56 26.51
C ILE A 116 -8.11 5.05 27.81
N LEU A 117 -9.04 4.27 28.35
CA LEU A 117 -9.80 4.56 29.57
C LEU A 117 -9.48 3.49 30.63
N GLU A 118 -9.77 3.77 31.89
CA GLU A 118 -9.69 2.76 32.99
C GLU A 118 -10.57 1.53 32.71
N THR A 119 -11.63 1.70 31.93
CA THR A 119 -12.58 0.65 31.56
C THR A 119 -12.16 -0.13 30.29
N GLY A 120 -11.02 0.22 29.69
CA GLY A 120 -10.50 -0.38 28.46
C GLY A 120 -10.27 0.62 27.34
N GLU A 121 -9.99 0.09 26.14
CA GLU A 121 -9.74 0.90 24.96
C GLU A 121 -11.04 1.15 24.18
N THR A 122 -11.27 2.39 23.76
CA THR A 122 -12.27 2.72 22.76
C THR A 122 -11.57 3.32 21.54
N TYR A 123 -12.04 2.94 20.38
CA TYR A 123 -11.52 3.48 19.14
C TYR A 123 -11.84 4.97 19.05
N PHE A 124 -10.81 5.78 18.84
CA PHE A 124 -10.97 7.21 18.63
C PHE A 124 -11.22 7.44 17.12
N PRO A 125 -12.41 7.95 16.74
CA PRO A 125 -12.63 8.29 15.35
C PRO A 125 -11.65 9.38 14.95
N GLU A 126 -10.94 9.14 13.87
CA GLU A 126 -9.96 10.06 13.35
C GLU A 126 -10.63 11.38 12.94
N ALA A 127 -10.38 12.43 13.70
CA ALA A 127 -10.75 13.77 13.30
C ALA A 127 -9.62 14.32 12.42
N ASP A 128 -9.85 14.42 11.12
CA ASP A 128 -8.97 15.20 10.26
C ASP A 128 -9.30 16.68 10.45
N TYR A 129 -8.62 17.30 11.40
CA TYR A 129 -8.63 18.74 11.52
C TYR A 129 -7.82 19.30 10.34
N THR A 130 -8.48 19.57 9.25
CA THR A 130 -7.83 20.18 8.12
C THR A 130 -7.40 21.61 8.48
N VAL A 131 -6.32 22.05 7.87
CA VAL A 131 -5.83 23.45 7.99
C VAL A 131 -6.90 24.46 7.54
N THR A 132 -7.92 24.01 6.81
CA THR A 132 -9.07 24.81 6.34
C THR A 132 -10.20 24.94 7.36
N GLY A 133 -10.12 24.27 8.50
CA GLY A 133 -11.14 24.34 9.56
C GLY A 133 -12.33 23.40 9.38
N GLU A 134 -12.36 22.59 8.31
CA GLU A 134 -13.35 21.52 8.18
C GLU A 134 -12.93 20.28 8.95
N THR A 135 -13.82 19.78 9.80
CA THR A 135 -13.59 18.53 10.53
C THR A 135 -14.19 17.38 9.72
N VAL A 136 -13.34 16.57 9.11
CA VAL A 136 -13.77 15.32 8.49
C VAL A 136 -13.56 14.20 9.52
N VAL A 137 -14.67 13.67 10.01
CA VAL A 137 -14.66 12.49 10.89
C VAL A 137 -14.82 11.26 9.99
N SER A 138 -13.72 10.66 9.57
CA SER A 138 -13.73 9.42 8.81
C SER A 138 -12.46 8.64 9.11
N ASN A 139 -12.64 7.38 9.47
CA ASN A 139 -11.52 6.45 9.64
C ASN A 139 -11.11 5.79 8.34
N GLU A 140 -11.98 5.81 7.36
CA GLU A 140 -11.78 5.19 6.06
C GLU A 140 -11.69 6.28 4.99
N ARG A 141 -10.59 6.25 4.24
CA ARG A 141 -10.35 7.14 3.12
C ARG A 141 -10.27 6.32 1.83
N PRO A 142 -11.16 6.55 0.85
CA PRO A 142 -11.10 5.84 -0.42
C PRO A 142 -9.79 6.14 -1.15
N CYS A 143 -9.26 5.14 -1.85
CA CYS A 143 -8.28 5.34 -2.90
C CYS A 143 -8.96 5.95 -4.14
N ASP A 144 -8.17 6.46 -5.07
CA ASP A 144 -8.74 7.04 -6.29
C ASP A 144 -9.45 5.97 -7.12
N PRO A 145 -10.76 6.14 -7.44
CA PRO A 145 -11.53 5.09 -8.09
C PRO A 145 -11.06 4.80 -9.52
N ALA A 146 -10.47 5.77 -10.22
CA ALA A 146 -9.95 5.55 -11.56
C ALA A 146 -8.65 4.72 -11.51
N LEU A 147 -7.78 4.99 -10.54
CA LEU A 147 -6.57 4.18 -10.31
C LEU A 147 -6.91 2.77 -9.83
N VAL A 148 -7.89 2.61 -8.95
CA VAL A 148 -8.39 1.30 -8.52
C VAL A 148 -8.96 0.52 -9.70
N ALA A 149 -9.75 1.15 -10.56
CA ALA A 149 -10.28 0.50 -11.76
C ALA A 149 -9.16 0.05 -12.71
N ARG A 150 -8.12 0.87 -12.90
CA ARG A 150 -6.94 0.50 -13.68
C ARG A 150 -6.17 -0.67 -13.05
N ALA A 151 -6.01 -0.68 -11.72
CA ALA A 151 -5.34 -1.79 -11.04
C ALA A 151 -6.13 -3.09 -11.17
N ARG A 152 -7.47 -3.04 -11.10
CA ARG A 152 -8.34 -4.19 -11.35
C ARG A 152 -8.22 -4.70 -12.78
N ALA A 153 -8.21 -3.80 -13.77
CA ALA A 153 -8.02 -4.17 -15.17
C ALA A 153 -6.62 -4.77 -15.40
N ALA A 154 -5.57 -4.20 -14.80
CA ALA A 154 -4.21 -4.74 -14.85
C ALA A 154 -4.08 -6.13 -14.19
N ALA A 155 -4.96 -6.43 -13.23
CA ALA A 155 -5.03 -7.73 -12.59
C ALA A 155 -5.75 -8.80 -13.43
N GLU A 156 -6.49 -8.41 -14.48
CA GLU A 156 -7.09 -9.38 -15.40
C GLU A 156 -6.00 -10.17 -16.12
N GLY A 157 -6.01 -11.49 -15.97
CA GLY A 157 -4.97 -12.37 -16.51
C GLY A 157 -3.60 -12.23 -15.85
N PHE A 158 -3.49 -11.48 -14.75
CA PHE A 158 -2.28 -11.46 -13.94
C PHE A 158 -2.23 -12.71 -13.06
N ALA A 159 -1.16 -13.49 -13.19
CA ALA A 159 -0.88 -14.65 -12.37
C ALA A 159 0.38 -14.34 -11.55
N PRO A 160 0.23 -13.91 -10.28
CA PRO A 160 1.39 -13.67 -9.42
C PRO A 160 2.21 -14.95 -9.25
N ASP A 161 3.53 -14.81 -9.22
CA ASP A 161 4.42 -15.94 -8.98
C ASP A 161 4.14 -16.61 -7.64
N PRO A 162 4.11 -17.94 -7.55
CA PRO A 162 3.89 -18.65 -6.29
C PRO A 162 4.90 -18.25 -5.21
N TRP A 163 4.42 -18.20 -3.98
CA TRP A 163 5.33 -18.05 -2.82
C TRP A 163 6.14 -19.34 -2.65
N PRO A 164 7.49 -19.26 -2.54
CA PRO A 164 8.30 -20.45 -2.34
C PRO A 164 8.01 -21.09 -0.97
N PRO A 165 7.54 -22.36 -0.90
CA PRO A 165 7.20 -23.00 0.38
C PRO A 165 8.38 -23.09 1.36
N ALA A 166 9.60 -23.14 0.83
CA ALA A 166 10.83 -23.20 1.63
C ALA A 166 11.11 -21.89 2.41
N LEU A 167 10.44 -20.79 2.05
CA LEU A 167 10.57 -19.50 2.72
C LEU A 167 9.41 -19.21 3.70
N GLY A 168 8.78 -20.27 4.18
CA GLY A 168 7.65 -20.22 5.09
C GLY A 168 6.31 -20.33 4.37
N TRP A 169 5.59 -21.41 4.63
CA TRP A 169 4.22 -21.60 4.16
C TRP A 169 3.36 -22.05 5.35
N PRO A 170 2.11 -21.57 5.46
CA PRO A 170 1.21 -21.94 6.53
C PRO A 170 1.07 -23.46 6.72
N GLN A 171 1.30 -23.93 7.95
CA GLN A 171 1.22 -25.35 8.26
C GLN A 171 -0.19 -25.89 8.05
N GLY A 172 -0.29 -27.06 7.42
CA GLY A 172 -1.57 -27.72 7.16
C GLY A 172 -2.44 -27.07 6.08
N VAL A 173 -1.97 -25.98 5.47
CA VAL A 173 -2.66 -25.32 4.35
C VAL A 173 -2.08 -25.80 3.03
N PRO A 174 -2.91 -26.34 2.11
CA PRO A 174 -2.44 -26.75 0.79
C PRO A 174 -1.82 -25.57 0.04
N HIS A 175 -0.64 -25.80 -0.55
CA HIS A 175 -0.01 -24.80 -1.40
C HIS A 175 -0.87 -24.53 -2.63
N ARG A 176 -1.07 -23.27 -2.96
CA ARG A 176 -1.86 -22.84 -4.11
C ARG A 176 -1.20 -21.66 -4.83
N ALA A 177 -1.61 -21.43 -6.06
CA ALA A 177 -1.26 -20.21 -6.76
C ALA A 177 -1.83 -18.99 -6.01
N PRO A 178 -1.08 -17.88 -5.94
CA PRO A 178 -1.56 -16.64 -5.38
C PRO A 178 -2.74 -16.07 -6.18
N ARG A 179 -3.56 -15.29 -5.53
CA ARG A 179 -4.69 -14.60 -6.13
C ARG A 179 -4.62 -13.09 -5.88
N VAL A 180 -5.40 -12.33 -6.64
CA VAL A 180 -5.59 -10.90 -6.41
C VAL A 180 -6.95 -10.67 -5.76
N ALA A 181 -6.96 -9.94 -4.65
CA ALA A 181 -8.15 -9.46 -3.96
C ALA A 181 -8.18 -7.92 -4.00
N ALA A 182 -9.33 -7.34 -3.67
CA ALA A 182 -9.43 -5.89 -3.53
C ALA A 182 -10.28 -5.55 -2.30
N GLY A 183 -9.87 -4.56 -1.52
CA GLY A 183 -10.55 -4.16 -0.31
C GLY A 183 -9.79 -3.14 0.52
N VAL A 184 -10.13 -3.05 1.80
CA VAL A 184 -9.55 -2.06 2.72
C VAL A 184 -8.18 -2.52 3.23
N VAL A 185 -7.20 -1.61 3.22
CA VAL A 185 -5.89 -1.77 3.86
C VAL A 185 -5.90 -0.98 5.17
N ALA A 186 -5.66 -1.64 6.29
CA ALA A 186 -5.51 -1.00 7.60
C ALA A 186 -4.05 -0.60 7.82
N SER A 187 -3.81 0.56 8.42
CA SER A 187 -2.44 1.05 8.69
C SER A 187 -2.30 1.61 10.10
N ALA A 188 -1.20 1.28 10.76
CA ALA A 188 -0.75 1.92 11.98
C ALA A 188 0.73 1.61 12.24
N ASP A 189 1.39 2.33 13.16
CA ASP A 189 2.70 1.94 13.69
C ASP A 189 2.57 0.76 14.68
N ILE A 190 1.88 -0.30 14.23
CA ILE A 190 1.56 -1.50 15.00
C ILE A 190 1.71 -2.71 14.06
N TRP A 191 2.35 -3.74 14.55
CA TRP A 191 2.31 -5.08 13.95
C TRP A 191 1.41 -5.94 14.81
N THR A 192 0.22 -6.25 14.32
CA THR A 192 -0.78 -7.00 15.07
C THR A 192 -0.57 -8.50 14.88
N GLN A 193 -0.18 -9.21 15.96
CA GLN A 193 -0.02 -10.66 15.97
C GLN A 193 -1.12 -11.38 16.78
N PHE A 194 -1.98 -10.63 17.44
CA PHE A 194 -3.04 -11.14 18.32
C PHE A 194 -4.32 -11.37 17.53
N HIS A 195 -4.76 -12.63 17.43
CA HIS A 195 -5.86 -13.04 16.56
C HIS A 195 -7.16 -12.29 16.81
N GLU A 196 -7.56 -12.13 18.10
CA GLU A 196 -8.79 -11.42 18.44
C GLU A 196 -8.74 -9.95 18.01
N ARG A 197 -7.55 -9.35 18.02
CA ARG A 197 -7.38 -7.99 17.52
C ARG A 197 -7.51 -7.93 16.01
N ILE A 198 -6.92 -8.88 15.30
CA ILE A 198 -7.04 -8.99 13.83
C ILE A 198 -8.51 -9.23 13.44
N ASP A 199 -9.20 -10.16 14.11
CA ASP A 199 -10.62 -10.43 13.89
C ASP A 199 -11.47 -9.15 14.17
N MET A 200 -11.15 -8.39 15.22
CA MET A 200 -11.82 -7.14 15.52
C MET A 200 -11.59 -6.07 14.44
N LEU A 201 -10.36 -5.92 13.95
CA LEU A 201 -10.03 -4.97 12.88
C LEU A 201 -10.76 -5.35 11.59
N HIS A 202 -10.76 -6.63 11.22
CA HIS A 202 -11.52 -7.12 10.07
C HIS A 202 -13.02 -6.87 10.22
N ALA A 203 -13.61 -7.23 11.36
CA ALA A 203 -15.04 -7.05 11.61
C ALA A 203 -15.46 -5.57 11.58
N ARG A 204 -14.61 -4.68 12.11
CA ARG A 204 -14.89 -3.26 12.21
C ARG A 204 -14.71 -2.51 10.90
N HIS A 205 -13.61 -2.78 10.19
CA HIS A 205 -13.18 -2.02 9.02
C HIS A 205 -13.28 -2.79 7.71
N ARG A 206 -13.63 -4.08 7.77
CA ARG A 206 -13.60 -4.99 6.61
C ARG A 206 -12.21 -5.04 5.96
N SER A 207 -11.17 -4.73 6.75
CA SER A 207 -9.80 -4.71 6.28
C SER A 207 -9.33 -6.11 5.89
N LEU A 208 -8.67 -6.20 4.75
CA LEU A 208 -8.11 -7.47 4.24
C LEU A 208 -6.70 -7.70 4.74
N CYS A 209 -5.98 -6.63 5.04
CA CYS A 209 -4.57 -6.70 5.46
C CYS A 209 -4.18 -5.44 6.24
N GLU A 210 -2.99 -5.48 6.85
CA GLU A 210 -2.40 -4.43 7.67
C GLU A 210 -0.98 -4.09 7.20
N ASP A 211 -0.72 -2.79 7.03
CA ASP A 211 0.62 -2.23 6.81
C ASP A 211 0.92 -1.10 7.80
N MET A 212 2.02 -0.39 7.61
CA MET A 212 2.41 0.72 8.48
C MET A 212 2.47 2.07 7.75
N GLU A 213 1.97 2.21 6.51
CA GLU A 213 2.20 3.41 5.69
C GLU A 213 0.99 3.92 4.93
N ALA A 214 0.20 3.04 4.32
CA ALA A 214 -0.77 3.40 3.27
C ALA A 214 -1.78 4.46 3.70
N ALA A 215 -2.30 4.40 4.94
CA ALA A 215 -3.27 5.39 5.42
C ALA A 215 -2.65 6.78 5.59
N ALA A 216 -1.37 6.86 6.03
CA ALA A 216 -0.67 8.13 6.15
C ALA A 216 -0.45 8.77 4.78
N ILE A 217 0.00 7.98 3.81
CA ILE A 217 0.24 8.44 2.43
C ILE A 217 -1.07 8.94 1.82
N ASN A 218 -2.15 8.12 1.90
CA ASN A 218 -3.46 8.49 1.36
C ASN A 218 -4.01 9.79 1.98
N ARG A 219 -3.78 9.98 3.28
CA ARG A 219 -4.17 11.22 3.97
C ARG A 219 -3.44 12.44 3.41
N ILE A 220 -2.13 12.34 3.23
CA ILE A 220 -1.32 13.42 2.64
C ILE A 220 -1.77 13.68 1.20
N CYS A 221 -1.91 12.65 0.38
CA CYS A 221 -2.40 12.78 -0.99
C CYS A 221 -3.75 13.51 -1.05
N GLY A 222 -4.68 13.18 -0.15
CA GLY A 222 -5.98 13.86 -0.08
C GLY A 222 -5.89 15.35 0.25
N ARG A 223 -4.88 15.78 1.05
CA ARG A 223 -4.64 17.20 1.34
C ARG A 223 -4.09 17.97 0.14
N TRP A 224 -3.28 17.29 -0.67
CA TRP A 224 -2.69 17.86 -1.88
C TRP A 224 -3.57 17.71 -3.13
N GLY A 225 -4.69 16.97 -3.03
CA GLY A 225 -5.54 16.66 -4.19
C GLY A 225 -4.89 15.70 -5.18
N VAL A 226 -3.93 14.90 -4.72
CA VAL A 226 -3.21 13.92 -5.54
C VAL A 226 -3.94 12.58 -5.50
N PRO A 227 -4.32 11.99 -6.65
CA PRO A 227 -4.89 10.65 -6.73
C PRO A 227 -3.95 9.60 -6.11
N PHE A 228 -4.50 8.66 -5.33
CA PHE A 228 -3.72 7.66 -4.60
C PHE A 228 -4.19 6.24 -4.88
N LEU A 229 -3.22 5.32 -4.99
CA LEU A 229 -3.43 3.88 -5.06
C LEU A 229 -2.44 3.17 -4.12
N THR A 230 -2.88 2.11 -3.44
CA THR A 230 -1.99 1.17 -2.76
C THR A 230 -2.19 -0.25 -3.28
N VAL A 231 -1.10 -0.98 -3.46
CA VAL A 231 -1.07 -2.40 -3.87
C VAL A 231 -0.14 -3.14 -2.93
N LYS A 232 -0.65 -4.17 -2.27
CA LYS A 232 0.10 -4.91 -1.24
C LYS A 232 0.19 -6.39 -1.60
N ASP A 233 1.28 -7.06 -1.23
CA ASP A 233 1.34 -8.51 -1.26
C ASP A 233 1.48 -9.08 0.15
N ILE A 234 0.75 -10.17 0.40
CA ILE A 234 0.73 -10.82 1.71
C ILE A 234 2.09 -11.48 1.95
N SER A 235 2.74 -11.08 3.04
CA SER A 235 4.00 -11.68 3.50
C SER A 235 3.77 -12.72 4.60
N ASN A 236 2.74 -12.51 5.43
CA ASN A 236 2.44 -13.34 6.59
C ASN A 236 0.93 -13.37 6.88
N ASN A 237 0.51 -14.40 7.59
CA ASN A 237 -0.84 -14.57 8.09
C ASN A 237 -0.78 -15.18 9.48
N GLU A 238 -1.04 -14.36 10.50
CA GLU A 238 -0.89 -14.75 11.91
C GLU A 238 -1.88 -15.82 12.36
N PHE A 239 -2.97 -16.06 11.61
CA PHE A 239 -3.92 -17.16 11.91
C PHE A 239 -3.34 -18.54 11.64
N HIS A 240 -2.26 -18.62 10.92
CA HIS A 240 -1.59 -19.87 10.57
C HIS A 240 -0.22 -19.91 11.22
N ALA A 241 0.07 -20.98 11.94
CA ALA A 241 1.42 -21.19 12.44
C ALA A 241 2.37 -21.30 11.23
N VAL A 242 3.17 -20.27 11.04
CA VAL A 242 4.32 -20.32 10.15
C VAL A 242 5.52 -20.59 11.05
N SER A 243 6.35 -21.56 10.69
CA SER A 243 7.55 -21.86 11.45
C SER A 243 8.33 -20.57 11.74
N ASP A 244 8.49 -20.26 13.02
CA ASP A 244 9.49 -19.39 13.62
C ASP A 244 9.60 -17.92 13.18
N LEU A 245 8.62 -17.36 12.45
CA LEU A 245 8.60 -15.93 12.15
C LEU A 245 8.05 -15.06 13.30
N GLN A 246 7.78 -15.64 14.46
CA GLN A 246 7.33 -14.91 15.65
C GLN A 246 8.44 -13.99 16.15
N GLY A 247 8.33 -12.72 15.84
CA GLY A 247 8.99 -11.65 16.55
C GLY A 247 10.17 -10.96 15.85
N ASP A 248 10.53 -11.30 14.61
CA ASP A 248 11.69 -10.70 13.97
C ASP A 248 11.39 -10.24 12.52
N ILE A 249 11.29 -8.94 12.32
CA ILE A 249 11.15 -8.29 11.00
C ILE A 249 12.29 -8.70 10.04
N GLU A 250 13.47 -9.01 10.58
CA GLU A 250 14.62 -9.42 9.80
C GLU A 250 14.45 -10.78 9.10
N VAL A 251 13.42 -11.53 9.48
CA VAL A 251 13.18 -12.91 8.97
C VAL A 251 12.28 -12.92 7.72
N LEU A 252 11.61 -11.81 7.37
CA LEU A 252 10.84 -11.77 6.14
C LEU A 252 11.79 -11.86 4.93
N PRO A 253 11.54 -12.81 3.98
CA PRO A 253 12.44 -13.04 2.87
C PRO A 253 12.45 -11.83 1.91
N ALA A 254 13.53 -11.04 1.95
CA ALA A 254 13.71 -9.83 1.15
C ALA A 254 13.57 -10.06 -0.37
N SER A 255 13.73 -11.29 -0.84
CA SER A 255 13.51 -11.67 -2.23
C SER A 255 12.03 -11.81 -2.62
N GLU A 256 11.13 -11.93 -1.63
CA GLU A 256 9.72 -12.23 -1.86
C GLU A 256 8.78 -11.07 -1.48
N ILE A 257 9.13 -10.35 -0.41
CA ILE A 257 8.30 -9.23 0.07
C ILE A 257 8.26 -8.08 -0.94
N GLY A 258 7.08 -7.58 -1.23
CA GLY A 258 6.88 -6.48 -2.19
C GLY A 258 7.02 -6.89 -3.67
N ARG A 259 7.41 -8.13 -3.98
CA ARG A 259 7.70 -8.55 -5.37
C ARG A 259 6.44 -8.59 -6.23
N ARG A 260 5.38 -9.21 -5.75
CA ARG A 260 4.14 -9.41 -6.51
C ARG A 260 3.32 -8.15 -6.60
N SER A 261 3.35 -7.34 -5.56
CA SER A 261 2.77 -5.99 -5.60
C SER A 261 3.50 -5.10 -6.59
N ALA A 262 4.86 -5.14 -6.65
CA ALA A 262 5.64 -4.46 -7.67
C ALA A 262 5.30 -4.93 -9.09
N ASP A 263 5.10 -6.25 -9.29
CA ASP A 263 4.70 -6.81 -10.60
C ASP A 263 3.36 -6.24 -11.07
N LEU A 264 2.38 -6.17 -10.17
CA LEU A 264 1.08 -5.57 -10.51
C LEU A 264 1.20 -4.07 -10.74
N VAL A 265 2.00 -3.35 -9.95
CA VAL A 265 2.24 -1.91 -10.15
C VAL A 265 2.86 -1.63 -11.52
N LEU A 266 3.81 -2.44 -11.97
CA LEU A 266 4.38 -2.29 -13.32
C LEU A 266 3.32 -2.43 -14.42
N ARG A 267 2.39 -3.39 -14.28
CA ARG A 267 1.27 -3.54 -15.22
C ARG A 267 0.29 -2.34 -15.16
N VAL A 268 0.08 -1.77 -13.97
CA VAL A 268 -0.70 -0.53 -13.82
C VAL A 268 -0.02 0.62 -14.56
N LEU A 269 1.30 0.78 -14.38
CA LEU A 269 2.08 1.81 -15.08
C LEU A 269 2.03 1.62 -16.61
N ASP A 270 2.14 0.38 -17.12
CA ASP A 270 1.98 0.09 -18.54
C ASP A 270 0.61 0.49 -19.07
N GLY A 271 -0.43 0.33 -18.29
CA GLY A 271 -1.79 0.79 -18.63
C GLY A 271 -2.00 2.30 -18.50
N LEU A 272 -1.04 3.04 -17.92
CA LEU A 272 -1.04 4.51 -17.85
C LEU A 272 -0.22 5.14 -18.99
N SER A 273 0.75 4.41 -19.53
CA SER A 273 1.42 4.73 -20.81
C SER A 273 0.42 4.48 -21.92
N SER A 274 0.07 5.48 -22.67
CA SER A 274 -0.91 5.41 -23.77
C SER A 274 -0.25 5.38 -25.13
#